data_4bc56e98b7aebac4402f881f1291f8be
#
_entry.id   4bc56e98b7aebac4402f881f1291f8be
#
_cell.length_a   1.000
_cell.length_b   1.000
_cell.length_c   1.000
_cell.angle_alpha   90.00
_cell.angle_beta   90.00
_cell.angle_gamma   90.00
#
_symmetry.space_group_name_H-M   'P 1'
#
loop_
_entity.id
_entity.type
_entity.pdbx_description
1 polymer ?
#
loop_
_entity_poly.entity_id
_entity_poly.type
_entity_poly.pdbx_seq_one_letter_code
_entity_poly.pdbx_strand_id
1 'polypeptide(L)'
;MGSKSQQQVQVTPSASAAILVVMYIAAFVAAFNENIINVALHDIMAAFLVSAITAQWLVSGYMIVTSIFTAIMAFLSGRFSTRKLLFFACGCMVAGEVLCLIAPSFSVLLPSRILQAAGSGILFPLMMNVVLSCAPREKLGLYLSLGGACITLGP
;
A
#
# COMPACT_ATOMS: atom_id res chain seq x y z
N MET A 1 -2.99 35.71 -13.24
CA MET A 1 -2.25 34.43 -13.10
C MET A 1 -1.77 34.35 -11.67
N GLY A 2 -2.55 33.73 -10.81
CA GLY A 2 -2.31 33.64 -9.36
C GLY A 2 -1.46 32.44 -9.02
N SER A 3 -0.23 32.68 -8.59
CA SER A 3 0.63 31.70 -7.93
C SER A 3 -0.08 31.22 -6.66
N LYS A 4 -0.65 30.02 -6.70
CA LYS A 4 -1.06 29.33 -5.47
C LYS A 4 0.21 28.93 -4.74
N SER A 5 0.59 29.76 -3.76
CA SER A 5 1.62 29.47 -2.77
C SER A 5 1.38 28.08 -2.24
N GLN A 6 2.33 27.19 -2.49
CA GLN A 6 2.41 25.91 -1.80
C GLN A 6 2.53 26.24 -0.30
N GLN A 7 1.46 26.11 0.43
CA GLN A 7 1.50 26.14 1.89
C GLN A 7 2.34 24.94 2.32
N GLN A 8 3.62 25.16 2.49
CA GLN A 8 4.48 24.27 3.26
C GLN A 8 3.90 24.28 4.69
N VAL A 9 3.18 23.22 4.99
CA VAL A 9 2.81 22.93 6.38
C VAL A 9 4.13 22.78 7.11
N GLN A 10 4.50 23.76 7.93
CA GLN A 10 5.63 23.67 8.84
C GLN A 10 5.27 22.63 9.91
N VAL A 11 5.54 21.36 9.60
CA VAL A 11 5.40 20.27 10.54
C VAL A 11 6.63 20.33 11.44
N THR A 12 6.43 20.37 12.76
CA THR A 12 7.54 20.32 13.73
C THR A 12 8.40 19.08 13.46
N PRO A 13 9.73 19.14 13.63
CA PRO A 13 10.64 18.03 13.30
C PRO A 13 10.26 16.68 13.91
N SER A 14 9.70 16.69 15.12
CA SER A 14 9.24 15.47 15.79
C SER A 14 7.96 14.88 15.17
N ALA A 15 7.03 15.72 14.73
CA ALA A 15 5.81 15.28 14.08
C ALA A 15 6.11 14.72 12.67
N SER A 16 7.08 15.29 11.96
CA SER A 16 7.55 14.79 10.67
C SER A 16 8.15 13.39 10.80
N ALA A 17 8.98 13.14 11.81
CA ALA A 17 9.57 11.83 12.07
C ALA A 17 8.50 10.77 12.38
N ALA A 18 7.51 11.09 13.21
CA ALA A 18 6.44 10.18 13.54
C ALA A 18 5.60 9.79 12.28
N ILE A 19 5.29 10.76 11.43
CA ILE A 19 4.57 10.52 10.17
C ILE A 19 5.38 9.59 9.26
N LEU A 20 6.68 9.82 9.10
CA LEU A 20 7.55 8.98 8.29
C LEU A 20 7.60 7.54 8.81
N VAL A 21 7.75 7.34 10.12
CA VAL A 21 7.76 6.01 10.73
C VAL A 21 6.44 5.27 10.46
N VAL A 22 5.30 5.94 10.66
CA VAL A 22 3.98 5.34 10.38
C VAL A 22 3.86 4.94 8.90
N MET A 23 4.34 5.78 7.98
CA MET A 23 4.32 5.49 6.55
C MET A 23 5.20 4.30 6.18
N TYR A 24 6.39 4.19 6.76
CA TYR A 24 7.28 3.05 6.54
C TYR A 24 6.70 1.75 7.08
N ILE A 25 6.11 1.77 8.28
CA ILE A 25 5.44 0.61 8.85
C ILE A 25 4.27 0.18 7.95
N ALA A 26 3.43 1.13 7.51
CA ALA A 26 2.30 0.83 6.64
C ALA A 26 2.75 0.23 5.29
N ALA A 27 3.80 0.79 4.69
CA ALA A 27 4.37 0.28 3.44
C ALA A 27 5.01 -1.11 3.61
N PHE A 28 5.71 -1.34 4.73
CA PHE A 28 6.27 -2.65 5.06
C PHE A 28 5.18 -3.71 5.22
N VAL A 29 4.13 -3.42 5.98
CA VAL A 29 3.00 -4.34 6.17
C VAL A 29 2.30 -4.63 4.83
N ALA A 30 2.14 -3.62 3.97
CA ALA A 30 1.57 -3.81 2.64
C ALA A 30 2.43 -4.72 1.76
N ALA A 31 3.76 -4.52 1.76
CA ALA A 31 4.70 -5.36 1.01
C ALA A 31 4.76 -6.79 1.56
N PHE A 32 4.75 -6.94 2.87
CA PHE A 32 4.69 -8.26 3.52
C PHE A 32 3.41 -9.02 3.15
N ASN A 33 2.26 -8.36 3.20
CA ASN A 33 0.98 -8.94 2.79
C ASN A 33 0.98 -9.36 1.31
N GLU A 34 1.59 -8.57 0.44
CA GLU A 34 1.71 -8.92 -0.98
C GLU A 34 2.42 -10.26 -1.17
N ASN A 35 3.47 -10.51 -0.41
CA ASN A 35 4.33 -11.68 -0.59
C ASN A 35 3.89 -12.92 0.18
N ILE A 36 3.18 -12.78 1.29
CA ILE A 36 2.72 -13.92 2.10
C ILE A 36 1.82 -14.88 1.29
N ILE A 37 1.06 -14.35 0.34
CA ILE A 37 0.21 -15.15 -0.55
C ILE A 37 1.03 -16.03 -1.50
N ASN A 38 2.20 -15.58 -1.95
CA ASN A 38 3.05 -16.38 -2.82
C ASN A 38 3.53 -17.65 -2.09
N VAL A 39 3.82 -17.52 -0.81
CA VAL A 39 4.20 -18.65 0.05
C VAL A 39 3.00 -19.57 0.33
N ALA A 40 1.84 -18.98 0.62
CA ALA A 40 0.62 -19.70 0.97
C ALA A 40 -0.13 -20.28 -0.25
N LEU A 41 0.30 -20.01 -1.48
CA LEU A 41 -0.44 -20.37 -2.69
C LEU A 41 -0.70 -21.87 -2.80
N HIS A 42 0.28 -22.68 -2.43
CA HIS A 42 0.16 -24.14 -2.43
C HIS A 42 -0.91 -24.65 -1.45
N ASP A 43 -0.90 -24.10 -0.24
CA ASP A 43 -1.86 -24.46 0.82
C ASP A 43 -3.28 -24.01 0.46
N ILE A 44 -3.41 -22.84 -0.19
CA ILE A 44 -4.68 -22.33 -0.69
C ILE A 44 -5.24 -23.26 -1.78
N MET A 45 -4.41 -23.72 -2.72
CA MET A 45 -4.84 -24.67 -3.74
C MET A 45 -5.38 -25.96 -3.13
N ALA A 46 -4.69 -26.50 -2.11
CA ALA A 46 -5.11 -27.70 -1.40
C ALA A 46 -6.39 -27.49 -0.58
N ALA A 47 -6.47 -26.38 0.15
CA ALA A 47 -7.60 -26.06 1.02
C ALA A 47 -8.90 -25.80 0.27
N PHE A 48 -8.83 -25.08 -0.85
CA PHE A 48 -10.00 -24.71 -1.66
C PHE A 48 -10.23 -25.62 -2.86
N LEU A 49 -9.40 -26.65 -3.06
CA LEU A 49 -9.48 -27.60 -4.20
C LEU A 49 -9.53 -26.89 -5.55
N VAL A 50 -8.75 -25.82 -5.71
CA VAL A 50 -8.67 -25.05 -6.96
C VAL A 50 -7.40 -25.36 -7.74
N SER A 51 -7.47 -25.18 -9.05
CA SER A 51 -6.30 -25.36 -9.93
C SER A 51 -5.25 -24.26 -9.73
N ALA A 52 -4.01 -24.54 -10.09
CA ALA A 52 -2.92 -23.55 -10.06
C ALA A 52 -3.25 -22.30 -10.88
N ILE A 53 -3.91 -22.45 -12.03
CA ILE A 53 -4.35 -21.33 -12.90
C ILE A 53 -5.35 -20.46 -12.15
N THR A 54 -6.30 -21.05 -11.44
CA THR A 54 -7.29 -20.32 -10.65
C THR A 54 -6.64 -19.61 -9.47
N ALA A 55 -5.77 -20.30 -8.74
CA ALA A 55 -5.07 -19.71 -7.58
C ALA A 55 -4.15 -18.55 -7.99
N GLN A 56 -3.53 -18.62 -9.18
CA GLN A 56 -2.68 -17.55 -9.72
C GLN A 56 -3.40 -16.21 -9.86
N TRP A 57 -4.72 -16.18 -9.99
CA TRP A 57 -5.49 -14.95 -10.01
C TRP A 57 -5.41 -14.14 -8.71
N LEU A 58 -5.10 -14.79 -7.57
CA LEU A 58 -4.86 -14.07 -6.31
C LEU A 58 -3.64 -13.15 -6.41
N VAL A 59 -2.62 -13.57 -7.16
CA VAL A 59 -1.39 -12.79 -7.38
C VAL A 59 -1.55 -11.83 -8.55
N SER A 60 -1.96 -12.32 -9.71
CA SER A 60 -2.09 -11.51 -10.92
C SER A 60 -3.17 -10.43 -10.79
N GLY A 61 -4.33 -10.79 -10.21
CA GLY A 61 -5.42 -9.84 -9.95
C GLY A 61 -4.99 -8.75 -8.98
N TYR A 62 -4.25 -9.12 -7.92
CA TYR A 62 -3.68 -8.16 -6.98
C TYR A 62 -2.73 -7.18 -7.70
N MET A 63 -1.78 -7.67 -8.51
CA MET A 63 -0.83 -6.83 -9.25
C MET A 63 -1.52 -5.86 -10.21
N ILE A 64 -2.55 -6.31 -10.93
CA ILE A 64 -3.32 -5.47 -11.85
C ILE A 64 -4.00 -4.33 -11.09
N VAL A 65 -4.70 -4.63 -10.00
CA VAL A 65 -5.42 -3.64 -9.21
C VAL A 65 -4.44 -2.66 -8.53
N THR A 66 -3.35 -3.15 -7.95
CA THR A 66 -2.29 -2.32 -7.36
C THR A 66 -1.73 -1.35 -8.40
N SER A 67 -1.45 -1.80 -9.63
CA SER A 67 -0.95 -0.96 -10.72
C SER A 67 -1.94 0.13 -11.11
N ILE A 68 -3.23 -0.20 -11.20
CA ILE A 68 -4.30 0.77 -11.51
C ILE A 68 -4.37 1.85 -10.44
N PHE A 69 -4.40 1.48 -9.16
CA PHE A 69 -4.47 2.46 -8.05
C PHE A 69 -3.20 3.29 -7.94
N THR A 70 -2.04 2.71 -8.19
CA THR A 70 -0.76 3.44 -8.27
C THR A 70 -0.79 4.50 -9.37
N ALA A 71 -1.31 4.18 -10.55
CA ALA A 71 -1.44 5.13 -11.66
C ALA A 71 -2.43 6.27 -11.33
N ILE A 72 -3.56 5.92 -10.70
CA ILE A 72 -4.58 6.90 -10.31
C ILE A 72 -4.11 7.78 -9.14
N MET A 73 -3.14 7.33 -8.36
CA MET A 73 -2.67 8.03 -7.16
C MET A 73 -2.16 9.45 -7.45
N ALA A 74 -1.54 9.68 -8.61
CA ALA A 74 -1.10 11.01 -9.04
C ALA A 74 -2.27 12.01 -9.10
N PHE A 75 -3.43 11.55 -9.57
CA PHE A 75 -4.66 12.34 -9.62
C PHE A 75 -5.30 12.50 -8.23
N LEU A 76 -5.34 11.44 -7.43
CA LEU A 76 -5.92 11.46 -6.08
C LEU A 76 -5.15 12.39 -5.15
N SER A 77 -3.82 12.41 -5.23
CA SER A 77 -2.97 13.29 -4.41
C SER A 77 -3.20 14.78 -4.67
N GLY A 78 -3.66 15.13 -5.86
CA GLY A 78 -4.04 16.51 -6.20
C GLY A 78 -5.41 16.95 -5.66
N ARG A 79 -6.31 16.01 -5.34
CA ARG A 79 -7.68 16.29 -4.91
C ARG A 79 -7.95 16.02 -3.43
N PHE A 80 -7.26 15.04 -2.84
CA PHE A 80 -7.50 14.60 -1.47
C PHE A 80 -6.28 14.86 -0.60
N SER A 81 -6.51 15.13 0.67
CA SER A 81 -5.42 15.28 1.63
C SER A 81 -4.76 13.94 1.91
N THR A 82 -3.44 13.94 2.15
CA THR A 82 -2.63 12.78 2.52
C THR A 82 -3.26 11.94 3.63
N ARG A 83 -3.85 12.59 4.64
CA ARG A 83 -4.53 11.90 5.76
C ARG A 83 -5.73 11.09 5.29
N LYS A 84 -6.59 11.66 4.43
CA LYS A 84 -7.78 10.96 3.90
C LYS A 84 -7.37 9.76 3.06
N LEU A 85 -6.34 9.91 2.22
CA LEU A 85 -5.81 8.82 1.41
C LEU A 85 -5.21 7.71 2.27
N LEU A 86 -4.48 8.06 3.32
CA LEU A 86 -3.93 7.08 4.27
C LEU A 86 -5.04 6.29 4.96
N PHE A 87 -6.04 6.98 5.54
CA PHE A 87 -7.14 6.30 6.22
C PHE A 87 -7.95 5.41 5.26
N PHE A 88 -8.18 5.87 4.04
CA PHE A 88 -8.86 5.07 3.02
C PHE A 88 -8.05 3.82 2.66
N ALA A 89 -6.76 3.98 2.41
CA ALA A 89 -5.87 2.87 2.06
C ALA A 89 -5.75 1.85 3.19
N CYS A 90 -5.53 2.30 4.44
CA CYS A 90 -5.52 1.42 5.61
C CYS A 90 -6.88 0.75 5.84
N GLY A 91 -7.97 1.47 5.63
CA GLY A 91 -9.33 0.91 5.72
C GLY A 91 -9.57 -0.21 4.71
N CYS A 92 -9.15 -0.02 3.45
CA CYS A 92 -9.23 -1.05 2.42
C CYS A 92 -8.38 -2.28 2.78
N MET A 93 -7.17 -2.07 3.30
CA MET A 93 -6.31 -3.18 3.74
C MET A 93 -6.95 -3.96 4.88
N VAL A 94 -7.34 -3.28 5.96
CA VAL A 94 -7.95 -3.94 7.13
C VAL A 94 -9.24 -4.66 6.75
N ALA A 95 -10.11 -4.04 5.95
CA ALA A 95 -11.33 -4.67 5.48
C ALA A 95 -11.03 -5.90 4.61
N GLY A 96 -10.02 -5.82 3.74
CA GLY A 96 -9.56 -6.95 2.94
C GLY A 96 -8.99 -8.08 3.79
N GLU A 97 -8.20 -7.76 4.84
CA GLU A 97 -7.68 -8.76 5.79
C GLU A 97 -8.81 -9.48 6.54
N VAL A 98 -9.77 -8.72 7.05
CA VAL A 98 -10.93 -9.30 7.76
C VAL A 98 -11.72 -10.21 6.83
N LEU A 99 -11.97 -9.79 5.58
CA LEU A 99 -12.65 -10.63 4.59
C LEU A 99 -11.83 -11.87 4.24
N CYS A 100 -10.52 -11.75 4.14
CA CYS A 100 -9.62 -12.88 3.89
C CYS A 100 -9.67 -13.91 5.04
N LEU A 101 -9.65 -13.43 6.28
CA LEU A 101 -9.67 -14.29 7.48
C LEU A 101 -10.96 -15.09 7.60
N ILE A 102 -12.10 -14.53 7.23
CA ILE A 102 -13.41 -15.19 7.31
C ILE A 102 -13.85 -15.82 5.98
N ALA A 103 -12.98 -15.87 4.97
CA ALA A 103 -13.35 -16.35 3.64
C ALA A 103 -13.68 -17.85 3.64
N PRO A 104 -14.95 -18.25 3.44
CA PRO A 104 -15.36 -19.67 3.42
C PRO A 104 -15.07 -20.33 2.07
N SER A 105 -14.74 -19.55 1.04
CA SER A 105 -14.54 -20.04 -0.33
C SER A 105 -13.55 -19.17 -1.10
N PHE A 106 -12.99 -19.72 -2.17
CA PHE A 106 -12.12 -18.99 -3.09
C PHE A 106 -12.81 -17.76 -3.71
N SER A 107 -14.12 -17.83 -3.95
CA SER A 107 -14.91 -16.72 -4.49
C SER A 107 -15.00 -15.50 -3.55
N VAL A 108 -14.78 -15.68 -2.24
CA VAL A 108 -14.69 -14.58 -1.26
C VAL A 108 -13.24 -14.15 -1.08
N LEU A 109 -12.30 -15.08 -1.19
CA LEU A 109 -10.87 -14.81 -1.06
C LEU A 109 -10.36 -13.86 -2.17
N LEU A 110 -10.80 -14.04 -3.41
CA LEU A 110 -10.37 -13.19 -4.53
C LEU A 110 -10.78 -11.72 -4.37
N PRO A 111 -12.05 -11.36 -4.09
CA PRO A 111 -12.43 -9.98 -3.79
C PRO A 111 -11.71 -9.36 -2.59
N SER A 112 -11.41 -10.15 -1.54
CA SER A 112 -10.63 -9.67 -0.41
C SER A 112 -9.24 -9.20 -0.83
N ARG A 113 -8.57 -9.96 -1.71
CA ARG A 113 -7.26 -9.60 -2.30
C ARG A 113 -7.33 -8.35 -3.18
N ILE A 114 -8.41 -8.19 -3.95
CA ILE A 114 -8.64 -6.98 -4.76
C ILE A 114 -8.75 -5.75 -3.85
N LEU A 115 -9.44 -5.87 -2.73
CA LEU A 115 -9.60 -4.78 -1.77
C LEU A 115 -8.26 -4.41 -1.09
N GLN A 116 -7.45 -5.40 -0.71
CA GLN A 116 -6.10 -5.21 -0.19
C GLN A 116 -5.20 -4.51 -1.24
N ALA A 117 -5.27 -4.94 -2.50
CA ALA A 117 -4.51 -4.36 -3.61
C ALA A 117 -4.81 -2.88 -3.84
N ALA A 118 -6.07 -2.47 -3.71
CA ALA A 118 -6.47 -1.05 -3.77
C ALA A 118 -5.78 -0.23 -2.67
N GLY A 119 -5.72 -0.76 -1.44
CA GLY A 119 -5.00 -0.14 -0.33
C GLY A 119 -3.50 0.00 -0.59
N SER A 120 -2.83 -1.08 -0.99
CA SER A 120 -1.39 -1.10 -1.27
C SER A 120 -1.01 -0.18 -2.43
N GLY A 121 -1.80 -0.16 -3.49
CA GLY A 121 -1.60 0.70 -4.66
C GLY A 121 -1.65 2.20 -4.32
N ILE A 122 -2.33 2.58 -3.24
CA ILE A 122 -2.32 3.95 -2.71
C ILE A 122 -1.16 4.16 -1.74
N LEU A 123 -0.86 3.20 -0.87
CA LEU A 123 0.13 3.35 0.21
C LEU A 123 1.55 3.57 -0.32
N PHE A 124 2.00 2.82 -1.32
CA PHE A 124 3.37 2.93 -1.82
C PHE A 124 3.69 4.32 -2.39
N PRO A 125 2.94 4.86 -3.37
CA PRO A 125 3.21 6.20 -3.86
C PRO A 125 2.90 7.29 -2.82
N LEU A 126 1.95 7.07 -1.90
CA LEU A 126 1.67 7.99 -0.81
C LEU A 126 2.87 8.13 0.13
N MET A 127 3.49 7.02 0.51
CA MET A 127 4.72 7.01 1.31
C MET A 127 5.83 7.82 0.62
N MET A 128 6.07 7.57 -0.67
CA MET A 128 7.08 8.32 -1.44
C MET A 128 6.78 9.81 -1.47
N ASN A 129 5.53 10.23 -1.68
CA ASN A 129 5.12 11.64 -1.67
C ASN A 129 5.33 12.29 -0.30
N VAL A 130 5.05 11.57 0.79
CA VAL A 130 5.28 12.06 2.16
C VAL A 130 6.77 12.20 2.45
N VAL A 131 7.59 11.24 2.05
CA VAL A 131 9.06 11.32 2.18
C VAL A 131 9.59 12.53 1.45
N LEU A 132 9.20 12.75 0.19
CA LEU A 132 9.61 13.91 -0.61
C LEU A 132 9.20 15.24 0.00
N SER A 133 8.08 15.26 0.74
CA SER A 133 7.56 16.49 1.34
C SER A 133 8.13 16.79 2.73
N CYS A 134 8.48 15.76 3.50
CA CYS A 134 8.84 15.87 4.91
C CYS A 134 10.34 15.67 5.18
N ALA A 135 11.07 14.97 4.29
CA ALA A 135 12.49 14.70 4.51
C ALA A 135 13.36 15.92 4.22
N PRO A 136 14.40 16.18 5.04
CA PRO A 136 15.40 17.21 4.77
C PRO A 136 16.11 16.94 3.44
N ARG A 137 16.31 17.96 2.63
CA ARG A 137 16.91 17.84 1.28
C ARG A 137 18.28 17.17 1.31
N GLU A 138 19.08 17.42 2.34
CA GLU A 138 20.43 16.86 2.53
C GLU A 138 20.40 15.34 2.78
N LYS A 139 19.31 14.81 3.32
CA LYS A 139 19.15 13.39 3.69
C LYS A 139 18.08 12.68 2.87
N LEU A 140 17.55 13.34 1.84
CA LEU A 140 16.44 12.82 1.03
C LEU A 140 16.75 11.44 0.44
N GLY A 141 17.96 11.23 -0.07
CA GLY A 141 18.40 9.95 -0.59
C GLY A 141 18.35 8.83 0.46
N LEU A 142 18.76 9.11 1.70
CA LEU A 142 18.71 8.15 2.80
C LEU A 142 17.25 7.76 3.13
N TYR A 143 16.34 8.73 3.21
CA TYR A 143 14.93 8.45 3.51
C TYR A 143 14.24 7.68 2.37
N LEU A 144 14.55 8.00 1.11
CA LEU A 144 14.04 7.24 -0.04
C LEU A 144 14.59 5.80 -0.06
N SER A 145 15.87 5.62 0.26
CA SER A 145 16.49 4.29 0.37
C SER A 145 15.89 3.47 1.49
N LEU A 146 15.59 4.08 2.65
CA LEU A 146 14.89 3.41 3.75
C LEU A 146 13.48 2.99 3.33
N GLY A 147 12.74 3.84 2.61
CA GLY A 147 11.43 3.50 2.07
C GLY A 147 11.50 2.33 1.09
N GLY A 148 12.45 2.35 0.18
CA GLY A 148 12.72 1.25 -0.74
C GLY A 148 13.09 -0.04 0.00
N ALA A 149 13.94 0.03 1.03
CA ALA A 149 14.30 -1.11 1.86
C ALA A 149 13.08 -1.71 2.57
N CYS A 150 12.18 -0.89 3.12
CA CYS A 150 10.94 -1.37 3.75
C CYS A 150 10.06 -2.17 2.78
N ILE A 151 9.98 -1.75 1.52
CA ILE A 151 9.24 -2.47 0.48
C ILE A 151 9.96 -3.76 0.09
N THR A 152 11.30 -3.73 -0.01
CA THR A 152 12.09 -4.87 -0.47
C THR A 152 12.31 -5.93 0.62
N LEU A 153 12.32 -5.54 1.90
CA LEU A 153 12.46 -6.47 3.03
C LEU A 153 11.13 -7.11 3.46
N GLY A 154 10.01 -6.65 2.90
CA GLY A 154 8.69 -7.25 3.11
C GLY A 154 8.53 -8.66 2.50
N PRO A 155 9.17 -8.95 1.36
CA PRO A 155 9.17 -10.33 0.83
C PRO A 155 10.09 -11.25 1.67
#